data_d8a09914d7c537296d85bc98897345f1
#
_entry.id   d8a09914d7c537296d85bc98897345f1
#
_cell.length_a   1.000
_cell.length_b   1.000
_cell.length_c   1.000
_cell.angle_alpha   90.00
_cell.angle_beta   90.00
_cell.angle_gamma   90.00
#
_symmetry.space_group_name_H-M   'P 1'
#
loop_
_entity.id
_entity.type
_entity.pdbx_description
1 polymer ?
#
loop_
_entity_poly.entity_id
_entity_poly.type
_entity_poly.pdbx_seq_one_letter_code
_entity_poly.pdbx_strand_id
1 'polypeptide(L)'
;PWRFVYGLKNTDEWAPLFSLLMDINQKWASNCGALVAVLSKTVFEQSGQPAPTNSFDTGAAWMSFALQAREIGLETHAMWGVMHDRVKETLDLPDDTDLRAIIAVGYPGDPSSLPDNLRERETPSMRKELSEIVFKGKYSKRM
;
A
#
# COMPACT_ATOMS: atom_id res chain seq x y z
N PRO A 1 11.19 -11.64 1.67
CA PRO A 1 11.52 -10.23 1.94
C PRO A 1 10.34 -9.44 2.53
N TRP A 2 9.06 -9.76 2.16
CA TRP A 2 7.89 -9.04 2.65
C TRP A 2 7.53 -9.36 4.11
N ARG A 3 6.99 -8.37 4.81
CA ARG A 3 6.35 -8.47 6.13
C ARG A 3 5.11 -7.58 6.15
N PHE A 4 4.17 -7.92 6.99
CA PHE A 4 2.95 -7.13 7.18
C PHE A 4 2.75 -6.86 8.67
N VAL A 5 2.46 -5.60 8.99
CA VAL A 5 1.98 -5.17 10.31
C VAL A 5 0.58 -4.63 10.12
N TYR A 6 -0.38 -5.11 10.88
CA TYR A 6 -1.77 -4.69 10.72
C TYR A 6 -2.42 -4.26 12.04
N GLY A 7 -3.42 -3.40 11.92
CA GLY A 7 -4.32 -3.01 13.00
C GLY A 7 -5.76 -3.04 12.51
N LEU A 8 -6.62 -3.68 13.28
CA LEU A 8 -8.06 -3.65 13.04
C LEU A 8 -8.66 -2.40 13.67
N LYS A 9 -9.68 -1.84 13.04
CA LYS A 9 -10.37 -0.68 13.58
C LYS A 9 -10.93 -1.00 14.98
N ASN A 10 -10.81 -0.05 15.90
CA ASN A 10 -11.20 -0.17 17.30
C ASN A 10 -10.32 -1.14 18.13
N THR A 11 -9.11 -1.43 17.70
CA THR A 11 -8.08 -2.10 18.52
C THR A 11 -6.90 -1.16 18.76
N ASP A 12 -6.05 -1.48 19.73
CA ASP A 12 -4.90 -0.64 20.10
C ASP A 12 -3.87 -0.53 18.96
N GLU A 13 -3.76 -1.55 18.11
CA GLU A 13 -2.85 -1.58 16.96
C GLU A 13 -3.26 -0.64 15.82
N TRP A 14 -4.51 -0.19 15.80
CA TRP A 14 -5.01 0.74 14.80
C TRP A 14 -4.38 2.13 14.91
N ALA A 15 -4.33 2.68 16.10
CA ALA A 15 -3.95 4.07 16.31
C ALA A 15 -2.52 4.40 15.82
N PRO A 16 -1.49 3.56 16.06
CA PRO A 16 -0.16 3.78 15.51
C PRO A 16 -0.14 3.85 13.97
N LEU A 17 -0.78 2.89 13.29
CA LEU A 17 -0.85 2.87 11.83
C LEU A 17 -1.61 4.06 11.26
N PHE A 18 -2.75 4.41 11.87
CA PHE A 18 -3.56 5.55 11.46
C PHE A 18 -2.82 6.89 11.63
N SER A 19 -2.05 7.04 12.71
CA SER A 19 -1.26 8.25 12.98
C SER A 19 -0.15 8.50 11.97
N LEU A 20 0.27 7.47 11.24
CA LEU A 20 1.27 7.58 10.17
C LEU A 20 0.69 8.12 8.87
N LEU A 21 -0.64 8.09 8.69
CA LEU A 21 -1.25 8.60 7.46
C LEU A 21 -1.21 10.13 7.44
N MET A 22 -0.94 10.70 6.27
CA MET A 22 -1.13 12.14 6.04
C MET A 22 -2.63 12.51 6.15
N ASP A 23 -2.94 13.73 6.57
CA ASP A 23 -4.30 14.23 6.82
C ASP A 23 -5.28 13.94 5.67
N ILE A 24 -4.81 14.07 4.43
CA ILE A 24 -5.65 13.80 3.26
C ILE A 24 -6.11 12.33 3.20
N ASN A 25 -5.27 11.41 3.65
CA ASN A 25 -5.60 9.99 3.71
C ASN A 25 -6.43 9.66 4.96
N GLN A 26 -6.16 10.31 6.09
CA GLN A 26 -6.94 10.12 7.31
C GLN A 26 -8.43 10.42 7.12
N LYS A 27 -8.76 11.44 6.30
CA LYS A 27 -10.14 11.89 6.05
C LYS A 27 -11.07 10.80 5.53
N TRP A 28 -10.56 9.86 4.73
CA TRP A 28 -11.37 8.78 4.17
C TRP A 28 -10.99 7.41 4.77
N ALA A 29 -9.71 7.17 5.05
CA ALA A 29 -9.24 5.89 5.60
C ALA A 29 -9.74 5.63 7.04
N SER A 30 -10.21 6.67 7.74
CA SER A 30 -10.86 6.53 9.05
C SER A 30 -12.06 5.59 9.04
N ASN A 31 -12.65 5.31 7.88
CA ASN A 31 -13.81 4.43 7.72
C ASN A 31 -13.45 2.99 7.34
N CYS A 32 -12.19 2.68 7.00
CA CYS A 32 -11.83 1.31 6.65
C CYS A 32 -11.78 0.38 7.89
N GLY A 33 -11.89 -0.94 7.66
CA GLY A 33 -11.93 -1.94 8.72
C GLY A 33 -10.55 -2.34 9.23
N ALA A 34 -9.51 -2.19 8.40
CA ALA A 34 -8.13 -2.50 8.77
C ALA A 34 -7.13 -1.58 8.04
N LEU A 35 -5.98 -1.36 8.69
CA LEU A 35 -4.79 -0.79 8.07
C LEU A 35 -3.68 -1.84 8.08
N VAL A 36 -2.95 -1.93 6.98
CA VAL A 36 -1.87 -2.91 6.83
C VAL A 36 -0.62 -2.20 6.30
N ALA A 37 0.43 -2.12 7.09
CA ALA A 37 1.75 -1.68 6.63
C ALA A 37 2.43 -2.80 5.86
N VAL A 38 2.80 -2.54 4.63
CA VAL A 38 3.56 -3.43 3.76
C VAL A 38 5.03 -3.09 3.90
N LEU A 39 5.79 -4.02 4.46
CA LEU A 39 7.18 -3.86 4.79
C LEU A 39 8.06 -4.75 3.91
N SER A 40 9.27 -4.30 3.66
CA SER A 40 10.27 -5.02 2.85
C SER A 40 11.59 -5.11 3.58
N LYS A 41 12.09 -6.32 3.84
CA LYS A 41 13.46 -6.52 4.33
C LYS A 41 14.46 -6.23 3.23
N THR A 42 15.43 -5.38 3.52
CA THR A 42 16.43 -4.93 2.55
C THR A 42 17.64 -5.87 2.46
N VAL A 43 17.73 -6.84 3.37
CA VAL A 43 18.79 -7.85 3.42
C VAL A 43 18.21 -9.27 3.45
N PHE A 44 19.00 -10.24 2.99
CA PHE A 44 18.69 -11.67 3.17
C PHE A 44 18.92 -12.07 4.62
N GLU A 45 17.93 -12.70 5.26
CA GLU A 45 18.00 -13.11 6.68
C GLU A 45 19.17 -14.08 6.97
N GLN A 46 19.48 -14.96 6.01
CA GLN A 46 20.50 -15.99 6.18
C GLN A 46 21.92 -15.47 6.08
N SER A 47 22.16 -14.41 5.31
CA SER A 47 23.51 -13.93 5.00
C SER A 47 23.79 -12.49 5.43
N GLY A 48 22.74 -11.70 5.73
CA GLY A 48 22.85 -10.25 5.97
C GLY A 48 23.23 -9.45 4.74
N GLN A 49 23.39 -10.10 3.57
CA GLN A 49 23.73 -9.39 2.34
C GLN A 49 22.52 -8.63 1.76
N PRO A 50 22.73 -7.54 1.01
CA PRO A 50 21.66 -6.81 0.37
C PRO A 50 20.76 -7.72 -0.48
N ALA A 51 19.44 -7.54 -0.36
CA ALA A 51 18.42 -8.25 -1.12
C ALA A 51 17.87 -7.35 -2.24
N PRO A 52 18.49 -7.29 -3.43
CA PRO A 52 18.18 -6.30 -4.47
C PRO A 52 16.78 -6.44 -5.05
N THR A 53 16.15 -7.62 -4.92
CA THR A 53 14.79 -7.88 -5.40
C THR A 53 13.71 -7.58 -4.35
N ASN A 54 14.08 -7.11 -3.16
CA ASN A 54 13.15 -7.00 -2.03
C ASN A 54 11.86 -6.21 -2.36
N SER A 55 11.99 -5.10 -3.08
CA SER A 55 10.85 -4.26 -3.46
C SER A 55 9.96 -4.94 -4.53
N PHE A 56 10.56 -5.65 -5.48
CA PHE A 56 9.85 -6.41 -6.51
C PHE A 56 9.02 -7.53 -5.87
N ASP A 57 9.64 -8.32 -4.99
CA ASP A 57 8.97 -9.42 -4.29
C ASP A 57 7.85 -8.91 -3.37
N THR A 58 8.08 -7.78 -2.71
CA THR A 58 7.06 -7.14 -1.85
C THR A 58 5.90 -6.60 -2.66
N GLY A 59 6.15 -6.04 -3.85
CA GLY A 59 5.10 -5.61 -4.78
C GLY A 59 4.26 -6.79 -5.28
N ALA A 60 4.88 -7.95 -5.55
CA ALA A 60 4.17 -9.17 -5.91
C ALA A 60 3.28 -9.70 -4.77
N ALA A 61 3.79 -9.66 -3.53
CA ALA A 61 3.01 -10.02 -2.35
C ALA A 61 1.82 -9.08 -2.12
N TRP A 62 2.03 -7.76 -2.32
CA TRP A 62 0.95 -6.78 -2.29
C TRP A 62 -0.14 -7.08 -3.33
N MET A 63 0.23 -7.36 -4.57
CA MET A 63 -0.75 -7.68 -5.63
C MET A 63 -1.53 -8.94 -5.28
N SER A 64 -0.88 -9.99 -4.78
CA SER A 64 -1.55 -11.21 -4.33
C SER A 64 -2.55 -10.95 -3.21
N PHE A 65 -2.17 -10.10 -2.24
CA PHE A 65 -3.05 -9.66 -1.16
C PHE A 65 -4.27 -8.92 -1.72
N ALA A 66 -4.09 -7.96 -2.64
CA ALA A 66 -5.17 -7.18 -3.22
C ALA A 66 -6.15 -8.03 -4.02
N LEU A 67 -5.65 -9.01 -4.79
CA LEU A 67 -6.49 -9.93 -5.55
C LEU A 67 -7.30 -10.84 -4.62
N GLN A 68 -6.69 -11.39 -3.57
CA GLN A 68 -7.39 -12.21 -2.59
C GLN A 68 -8.45 -11.41 -1.83
N ALA A 69 -8.14 -10.17 -1.42
CA ALA A 69 -9.10 -9.29 -0.78
C ALA A 69 -10.33 -9.07 -1.69
N ARG A 70 -10.10 -8.78 -2.96
CA ARG A 70 -11.18 -8.59 -3.95
C ARG A 70 -12.03 -9.85 -4.12
N GLU A 71 -11.42 -11.03 -4.13
CA GLU A 71 -12.14 -12.31 -4.26
C GLU A 71 -13.11 -12.56 -3.11
N ILE A 72 -12.76 -12.12 -1.90
CA ILE A 72 -13.63 -12.25 -0.72
C ILE A 72 -14.52 -11.03 -0.45
N GLY A 73 -14.64 -10.11 -1.44
CA GLY A 73 -15.55 -8.97 -1.37
C GLY A 73 -15.00 -7.74 -0.62
N LEU A 74 -13.70 -7.69 -0.36
CA LEU A 74 -13.03 -6.53 0.23
C LEU A 74 -12.40 -5.66 -0.86
N GLU A 75 -12.35 -4.35 -0.60
CA GLU A 75 -11.56 -3.39 -1.37
C GLU A 75 -10.29 -3.03 -0.62
N THR A 76 -9.25 -2.70 -1.39
CA THR A 76 -7.95 -2.32 -0.85
C THR A 76 -7.41 -1.09 -1.55
N HIS A 77 -6.80 -0.18 -0.79
CA HIS A 77 -6.16 1.01 -1.35
C HIS A 77 -4.78 1.23 -0.71
N ALA A 78 -3.73 1.10 -1.52
CA ALA A 78 -2.37 1.33 -1.07
C ALA A 78 -2.05 2.83 -1.08
N MET A 79 -1.58 3.35 0.06
CA MET A 79 -1.24 4.75 0.27
C MET A 79 0.27 4.92 0.45
N TRP A 80 0.86 5.86 -0.32
CA TRP A 80 2.22 6.37 -0.11
C TRP A 80 2.25 7.66 0.70
N GLY A 81 1.10 8.35 0.85
CA GLY A 81 0.97 9.57 1.65
C GLY A 81 1.01 9.27 3.15
N VAL A 82 2.22 9.01 3.68
CA VAL A 82 2.48 8.69 5.08
C VAL A 82 3.63 9.55 5.63
N MET A 83 3.72 9.65 6.95
CA MET A 83 4.79 10.33 7.69
C MET A 83 6.04 9.43 7.74
N HIS A 84 6.79 9.34 6.64
CA HIS A 84 7.92 8.41 6.46
C HIS A 84 9.01 8.52 7.52
N ASP A 85 9.27 9.72 8.02
CA ASP A 85 10.23 10.03 9.09
C ASP A 85 9.87 9.41 10.44
N ARG A 86 8.59 9.10 10.67
CA ARG A 86 8.08 8.54 11.92
C ARG A 86 7.86 7.03 11.88
N VAL A 87 7.91 6.41 10.71
CA VAL A 87 7.52 5.01 10.53
C VAL A 87 8.35 4.06 11.37
N LYS A 88 9.68 4.22 11.37
CA LYS A 88 10.59 3.31 12.10
C LYS A 88 10.32 3.33 13.60
N GLU A 89 10.18 4.52 14.17
CA GLU A 89 9.88 4.68 15.59
C GLU A 89 8.48 4.18 15.95
N THR A 90 7.45 4.56 15.13
CA THR A 90 6.06 4.23 15.43
C THR A 90 5.77 2.73 15.35
N LEU A 91 6.42 2.01 14.43
CA LEU A 91 6.21 0.58 14.20
C LEU A 91 7.36 -0.30 14.75
N ASP A 92 8.31 0.28 15.48
CA ASP A 92 9.49 -0.40 16.03
C ASP A 92 10.24 -1.21 14.97
N LEU A 93 10.49 -0.59 13.79
CA LEU A 93 11.10 -1.28 12.67
C LEU A 93 12.62 -1.33 12.80
N PRO A 94 13.24 -2.50 12.55
CA PRO A 94 14.69 -2.60 12.47
C PRO A 94 15.24 -1.85 11.24
N ASP A 95 16.53 -1.51 11.27
CA ASP A 95 17.17 -0.70 10.21
C ASP A 95 17.13 -1.34 8.83
N ASP A 96 17.07 -2.66 8.78
CA ASP A 96 17.01 -3.46 7.54
C ASP A 96 15.58 -3.67 7.00
N THR A 97 14.62 -2.88 7.47
CA THR A 97 13.21 -3.01 7.08
C THR A 97 12.63 -1.66 6.72
N ASP A 98 12.08 -1.57 5.51
CA ASP A 98 11.48 -0.36 4.96
C ASP A 98 9.97 -0.51 4.77
N LEU A 99 9.21 0.57 5.05
CA LEU A 99 7.83 0.67 4.64
C LEU A 99 7.72 0.89 3.13
N ARG A 100 6.82 0.15 2.48
CA ARG A 100 6.49 0.33 1.05
C ARG A 100 5.16 1.03 0.84
N ALA A 101 4.16 0.73 1.66
CA ALA A 101 2.87 1.40 1.66
C ALA A 101 2.10 1.09 2.94
N ILE A 102 1.09 1.88 3.26
CA ILE A 102 0.02 1.48 4.19
C ILE A 102 -1.24 1.25 3.35
N ILE A 103 -1.86 0.09 3.53
CA ILE A 103 -3.06 -0.32 2.81
C ILE A 103 -4.27 -0.10 3.70
N ALA A 104 -5.26 0.64 3.21
CA ALA A 104 -6.60 0.62 3.77
C ALA A 104 -7.36 -0.59 3.22
N VAL A 105 -8.04 -1.34 4.10
CA VAL A 105 -8.82 -2.53 3.76
C VAL A 105 -10.21 -2.39 4.33
N GLY A 106 -11.24 -2.66 3.54
CA GLY A 106 -12.63 -2.58 3.99
C GLY A 106 -13.62 -3.08 2.95
N TYR A 107 -14.88 -3.08 3.31
CA TYR A 107 -15.95 -3.28 2.33
C TYR A 107 -16.15 -2.02 1.50
N PRO A 108 -16.58 -2.15 0.21
CA PRO A 108 -16.90 -0.98 -0.61
C PRO A 108 -17.98 -0.14 0.08
N GLY A 109 -17.72 1.16 0.21
CA GLY A 109 -18.65 2.13 0.76
C GLY A 109 -19.48 2.81 -0.32
N ASP A 110 -20.43 3.65 0.10
CA ASP A 110 -21.18 4.51 -0.81
C ASP A 110 -20.32 5.76 -1.17
N PRO A 111 -19.96 5.95 -2.45
CA PRO A 111 -19.22 7.14 -2.89
C PRO A 111 -19.89 8.47 -2.54
N SER A 112 -21.23 8.49 -2.37
CA SER A 112 -21.95 9.69 -1.99
C SER A 112 -21.59 10.22 -0.59
N SER A 113 -21.01 9.37 0.26
CA SER A 113 -20.53 9.74 1.60
C SER A 113 -19.20 10.50 1.58
N LEU A 114 -18.51 10.53 0.44
CA LEU A 114 -17.22 11.22 0.29
C LEU A 114 -17.43 12.72 0.07
N PRO A 115 -16.49 13.56 0.56
CA PRO A 115 -16.40 14.97 0.14
C PRO A 115 -16.33 15.09 -1.38
N ASP A 116 -16.91 16.15 -1.95
CA ASP A 116 -17.05 16.35 -3.40
C ASP A 116 -15.72 16.14 -4.17
N ASN A 117 -14.64 16.73 -3.66
CA ASN A 117 -13.31 16.61 -4.27
C ASN A 117 -12.72 15.20 -4.27
N LEU A 118 -13.20 14.31 -3.40
CA LEU A 118 -12.81 12.89 -3.39
C LEU A 118 -13.77 12.07 -4.26
N ARG A 119 -15.07 12.38 -4.20
CA ARG A 119 -16.09 11.69 -5.02
C ARG A 119 -15.83 11.84 -6.52
N GLU A 120 -15.37 13.02 -6.98
CA GLU A 120 -14.99 13.24 -8.39
C GLU A 120 -13.86 12.32 -8.86
N ARG A 121 -13.06 11.82 -7.93
CA ARG A 121 -11.91 10.93 -8.19
C ARG A 121 -12.27 9.44 -8.21
N GLU A 122 -13.51 9.07 -7.86
CA GLU A 122 -13.99 7.68 -7.87
C GLU A 122 -14.22 7.12 -9.28
N THR A 123 -14.18 7.97 -10.30
CA THR A 123 -14.23 7.51 -11.69
C THR A 123 -12.94 6.77 -12.04
N PRO A 124 -13.01 5.51 -12.50
CA PRO A 124 -11.82 4.75 -12.90
C PRO A 124 -11.01 5.49 -13.97
N SER A 125 -9.71 5.66 -13.72
CA SER A 125 -8.81 6.27 -14.70
C SER A 125 -8.60 5.36 -15.91
N MET A 126 -8.49 5.96 -17.11
CA MET A 126 -8.08 5.23 -18.30
C MET A 126 -6.70 4.60 -18.12
N ARG A 127 -6.51 3.42 -18.67
CA ARG A 127 -5.20 2.75 -18.71
C ARG A 127 -4.48 3.17 -20.00
N LYS A 128 -3.15 3.17 -19.95
CA LYS A 128 -2.33 3.36 -21.13
C LYS A 128 -2.54 2.23 -22.12
N GLU A 129 -2.41 2.53 -23.41
CA GLU A 129 -2.40 1.51 -24.44
C GLU A 129 -1.22 0.54 -24.25
N LEU A 130 -1.44 -0.73 -24.58
CA LEU A 130 -0.38 -1.75 -24.41
C LEU A 130 0.90 -1.40 -25.17
N SER A 131 0.80 -0.72 -26.30
CA SER A 131 1.94 -0.25 -27.09
C SER A 131 2.82 0.80 -26.39
N GLU A 132 2.30 1.43 -25.33
CA GLU A 132 3.06 2.39 -24.51
C GLU A 132 3.81 1.75 -23.36
N ILE A 133 3.47 0.51 -23.00
CA ILE A 133 3.99 -0.19 -21.81
C ILE A 133 4.60 -1.56 -22.12
N VAL A 134 4.37 -2.10 -23.33
CA VAL A 134 4.91 -3.41 -23.76
C VAL A 134 5.76 -3.22 -25.01
N PHE A 135 7.00 -3.66 -24.96
CA PHE A 135 7.98 -3.50 -26.03
C PHE A 135 8.57 -4.84 -26.44
N LYS A 136 8.65 -5.10 -27.75
CA LYS A 136 9.26 -6.34 -28.27
C LYS A 136 10.79 -6.19 -28.34
N GLY A 137 11.48 -6.98 -27.55
CA GLY A 137 12.94 -7.12 -27.58
C GLY A 137 13.69 -5.99 -26.87
N LYS A 138 13.50 -4.75 -27.25
CA LYS A 138 14.18 -3.57 -26.68
C LYS A 138 13.20 -2.51 -26.23
N TYR A 139 13.48 -1.86 -25.10
CA TYR A 139 12.74 -0.67 -24.70
C TYR A 139 13.00 0.45 -25.72
N SER A 140 11.97 0.86 -26.43
CA SER A 140 12.06 1.98 -27.37
C SER A 140 11.00 3.03 -27.03
N LYS A 141 11.44 4.25 -26.71
CA LYS A 141 10.52 5.39 -26.79
C LYS A 141 10.09 5.52 -28.25
N ARG A 142 8.80 5.33 -28.56
CA ARG A 142 8.27 5.87 -29.80
C ARG A 142 8.25 7.39 -29.63
N MET A 143 9.07 8.08 -30.43
CA MET A 143 9.00 9.53 -30.61
C MET A 143 7.70 9.89 -31.31
#